data_174e29e7043676f280b1a2637e3d9676
#
_entry.id   174e29e7043676f280b1a2637e3d9676
#
_cell.length_a   1.000
_cell.length_b   1.000
_cell.length_c   1.000
_cell.angle_alpha   90.00
_cell.angle_beta   90.00
_cell.angle_gamma   90.00
#
_symmetry.space_group_name_H-M   'P 1'
#
loop_
_entity.id
_entity.type
_entity.pdbx_description
1 polymer ?
#
loop_
_entity_poly.entity_id
_entity_poly.type
_entity_poly.pdbx_seq_one_letter_code
_entity_poly.pdbx_strand_id
1 'polypeptide(L)'
;MRKFLLSITAVFTLMLFNAACVMAAEFGPGQRTIELLGGALNSDKHPVHLVVEQTIDMKEVLEPDAYAKLTAAQKVHYIRTEYNEMNGVNAERSVTTDGEGKVVRDYCSFAKGGRWYFIDYVNKTYDELPALPGMSLPFAETLVSWFNERPQSGNDSITGYDYDQMTQGERVMFFYFAKGTADWKGYEVNTLPRFTVVEMSETVDAETSFALPPAGFTKKANEQMRNYANRLMQNR
;
A
#
# COMPACT_ATOMS: atom_id res chain seq x y z
N MET A 1 44.54 -16.81 -42.08
CA MET A 1 43.13 -16.74 -41.72
C MET A 1 42.77 -17.34 -40.35
N ARG A 2 43.40 -18.38 -39.82
CA ARG A 2 43.09 -19.00 -38.51
C ARG A 2 43.40 -18.11 -37.28
N LYS A 3 44.39 -17.22 -37.33
CA LYS A 3 44.79 -16.36 -36.22
C LYS A 3 43.84 -15.13 -36.03
N PHE A 4 43.13 -14.74 -37.07
CA PHE A 4 42.18 -13.61 -37.02
C PHE A 4 40.81 -13.99 -36.39
N LEU A 5 40.39 -15.25 -36.58
CA LEU A 5 39.16 -15.78 -35.99
C LEU A 5 39.24 -15.95 -34.45
N LEU A 6 40.43 -16.30 -33.94
CA LEU A 6 40.64 -16.48 -32.51
C LEU A 6 40.59 -15.13 -31.72
N SER A 7 41.02 -14.03 -32.35
CA SER A 7 40.95 -12.69 -31.73
C SER A 7 39.51 -12.15 -31.63
N ILE A 8 38.66 -12.42 -32.61
CA ILE A 8 37.27 -11.96 -32.62
C ILE A 8 36.43 -12.71 -31.58
N THR A 9 36.67 -14.00 -31.41
CA THR A 9 35.95 -14.83 -30.42
C THR A 9 36.33 -14.44 -28.99
N ALA A 10 37.60 -14.09 -28.71
CA ALA A 10 38.05 -13.65 -27.40
C ALA A 10 37.47 -12.29 -27.02
N VAL A 11 37.34 -11.33 -27.96
CA VAL A 11 36.74 -10.02 -27.72
C VAL A 11 35.25 -10.14 -27.50
N PHE A 12 34.52 -11.00 -28.22
CA PHE A 12 33.10 -11.23 -28.01
C PHE A 12 32.82 -11.94 -26.67
N THR A 13 33.66 -12.86 -26.25
CA THR A 13 33.53 -13.55 -24.96
C THR A 13 33.81 -12.56 -23.80
N LEU A 14 34.77 -11.62 -23.96
CA LEU A 14 35.02 -10.58 -22.96
C LEU A 14 33.90 -9.56 -22.88
N MET A 15 33.25 -9.21 -23.99
CA MET A 15 32.07 -8.32 -24.00
C MET A 15 30.82 -8.98 -23.41
N LEU A 16 30.64 -10.27 -23.59
CA LEU A 16 29.52 -11.01 -22.97
C LEU A 16 29.72 -11.23 -21.47
N PHE A 17 30.97 -11.33 -20.98
CA PHE A 17 31.25 -11.38 -19.54
C PHE A 17 31.10 -10.01 -18.83
N ASN A 18 31.35 -8.90 -19.53
CA ASN A 18 31.09 -7.57 -18.97
C ASN A 18 29.62 -7.16 -18.98
N ALA A 19 28.79 -7.81 -19.79
CA ALA A 19 27.33 -7.58 -19.77
C ALA A 19 26.60 -8.38 -18.67
N ALA A 20 27.28 -9.34 -18.03
CA ALA A 20 26.70 -10.18 -16.96
C ALA A 20 27.06 -9.72 -15.55
N CYS A 21 27.95 -8.73 -15.40
CA CYS A 21 28.13 -8.00 -14.15
C CYS A 21 27.29 -6.71 -14.18
N VAL A 22 25.98 -6.83 -14.30
CA VAL A 22 25.08 -5.87 -13.69
C VAL A 22 25.35 -6.06 -12.18
N MET A 23 26.23 -5.23 -11.62
CA MET A 23 26.35 -5.13 -10.16
C MET A 23 24.94 -4.92 -9.66
N ALA A 24 24.41 -5.85 -8.86
CA ALA A 24 23.24 -5.57 -8.06
C ALA A 24 23.50 -4.25 -7.35
N ALA A 25 22.69 -3.24 -7.57
CA ALA A 25 22.87 -1.95 -6.94
C ALA A 25 22.86 -2.21 -5.43
N GLU A 26 23.97 -1.91 -4.77
CA GLU A 26 24.08 -2.10 -3.33
C GLU A 26 23.32 -0.94 -2.70
N PHE A 27 22.07 -1.17 -2.32
CA PHE A 27 21.24 -0.17 -1.66
C PHE A 27 21.69 -0.02 -0.20
N GLY A 28 21.85 1.21 0.24
CA GLY A 28 22.06 1.51 1.67
C GLY A 28 20.80 1.17 2.51
N PRO A 29 20.94 1.08 3.84
CA PRO A 29 19.83 0.78 4.74
C PRO A 29 18.66 1.74 4.55
N GLY A 30 17.47 1.22 4.21
CA GLY A 30 16.23 1.98 3.97
C GLY A 30 16.20 2.81 2.69
N GLN A 31 17.26 2.77 1.88
CA GLN A 31 17.38 3.61 0.69
C GLN A 31 16.25 3.34 -0.32
N ARG A 32 15.90 2.07 -0.57
CA ARG A 32 14.83 1.70 -1.50
C ARG A 32 13.49 2.30 -1.08
N THR A 33 13.17 2.25 0.21
CA THR A 33 11.94 2.81 0.74
C THR A 33 11.92 4.33 0.65
N ILE A 34 13.03 5.00 0.94
CA ILE A 34 13.14 6.47 0.81
C ILE A 34 12.94 6.89 -0.65
N GLU A 35 13.55 6.18 -1.60
CA GLU A 35 13.39 6.44 -3.04
C GLU A 35 11.96 6.16 -3.52
N LEU A 36 11.34 5.08 -3.04
CA LEU A 36 9.94 4.73 -3.32
C LEU A 36 8.98 5.84 -2.87
N LEU A 37 9.06 6.25 -1.59
CA LEU A 37 8.17 7.26 -1.01
C LEU A 37 8.44 8.67 -1.57
N GLY A 38 9.69 9.00 -1.86
CA GLY A 38 10.08 10.30 -2.45
C GLY A 38 9.92 10.35 -3.98
N GLY A 39 9.70 9.21 -4.61
CA GLY A 39 9.57 9.03 -6.07
C GLY A 39 8.20 8.50 -6.45
N ALA A 40 8.08 7.19 -6.71
CA ALA A 40 6.90 6.56 -7.28
C ALA A 40 5.60 6.70 -6.46
N LEU A 41 5.70 6.91 -5.14
CA LEU A 41 4.54 7.16 -4.27
C LEU A 41 4.38 8.64 -3.88
N ASN A 42 5.07 9.56 -4.53
CA ASN A 42 4.97 10.98 -4.21
C ASN A 42 3.91 11.68 -5.05
N SER A 43 2.70 11.80 -4.50
CA SER A 43 1.55 12.40 -5.19
C SER A 43 1.64 13.93 -5.38
N ASP A 44 2.63 14.59 -4.79
CA ASP A 44 2.94 15.99 -5.09
C ASP A 44 3.67 16.16 -6.42
N LYS A 45 4.33 15.10 -6.91
CA LYS A 45 5.08 15.12 -8.17
C LYS A 45 4.27 14.62 -9.36
N HIS A 46 3.43 13.64 -9.16
CA HIS A 46 2.60 13.01 -10.18
C HIS A 46 1.42 12.27 -9.55
N PRO A 47 0.33 11.99 -10.27
CA PRO A 47 -0.73 11.13 -9.76
C PRO A 47 -0.19 9.76 -9.36
N VAL A 48 -0.76 9.16 -8.32
CA VAL A 48 -0.42 7.81 -7.86
C VAL A 48 -1.68 6.96 -7.81
N HIS A 49 -1.68 5.87 -8.54
CA HIS A 49 -2.65 4.80 -8.41
C HIS A 49 -1.92 3.58 -7.83
N LEU A 50 -2.36 3.13 -6.66
CA LEU A 50 -1.78 1.99 -5.96
C LEU A 50 -2.89 1.03 -5.55
N VAL A 51 -2.74 -0.23 -5.89
CA VAL A 51 -3.61 -1.31 -5.44
C VAL A 51 -2.82 -2.31 -4.62
N VAL A 52 -3.29 -2.56 -3.41
CA VAL A 52 -2.73 -3.58 -2.54
C VAL A 52 -3.80 -4.60 -2.15
N GLU A 53 -3.38 -5.83 -1.95
CA GLU A 53 -4.22 -6.92 -1.47
C GLU A 53 -3.66 -7.53 -0.20
N GLN A 54 -4.55 -7.95 0.68
CA GLN A 54 -4.24 -8.62 1.93
C GLN A 54 -5.21 -9.77 2.15
N THR A 55 -4.69 -10.91 2.62
CA THR A 55 -5.51 -12.03 3.09
C THR A 55 -5.42 -12.09 4.60
N ILE A 56 -6.56 -12.08 5.28
CA ILE A 56 -6.64 -12.17 6.73
C ILE A 56 -7.32 -13.49 7.11
N ASP A 57 -6.58 -14.36 7.81
CA ASP A 57 -7.20 -15.44 8.58
C ASP A 57 -7.76 -14.83 9.88
N MET A 58 -9.08 -14.93 10.06
CA MET A 58 -9.75 -14.39 11.24
C MET A 58 -9.28 -15.00 12.55
N LYS A 59 -8.56 -16.14 12.49
CA LYS A 59 -7.88 -16.74 13.64
C LYS A 59 -6.77 -15.83 14.20
N GLU A 60 -6.16 -14.99 13.37
CA GLU A 60 -5.09 -14.08 13.79
C GLU A 60 -5.63 -12.80 14.44
N VAL A 61 -6.94 -12.54 14.30
CA VAL A 61 -7.58 -11.25 14.68
C VAL A 61 -8.59 -11.43 15.80
N LEU A 62 -9.17 -12.63 15.94
CA LEU A 62 -10.24 -12.91 16.88
C LEU A 62 -9.81 -13.86 17.99
N GLU A 63 -10.43 -13.67 19.16
CA GLU A 63 -10.34 -14.64 20.24
C GLU A 63 -10.90 -16.02 19.82
N PRO A 64 -10.37 -17.14 20.34
CA PRO A 64 -10.74 -18.50 19.92
C PRO A 64 -12.24 -18.77 19.93
N ASP A 65 -12.96 -18.28 20.94
CA ASP A 65 -14.41 -18.48 21.10
C ASP A 65 -15.22 -17.69 20.04
N ALA A 66 -14.73 -16.54 19.61
CA ALA A 66 -15.34 -15.76 18.53
C ALA A 66 -15.08 -16.43 17.18
N TYR A 67 -13.83 -16.87 16.93
CA TYR A 67 -13.44 -17.58 15.72
C TYR A 67 -14.21 -18.89 15.54
N ALA A 68 -14.44 -19.67 16.62
CA ALA A 68 -15.18 -20.91 16.56
C ALA A 68 -16.64 -20.77 16.10
N LYS A 69 -17.22 -19.57 16.26
CA LYS A 69 -18.61 -19.28 15.84
C LYS A 69 -18.72 -18.88 14.36
N LEU A 70 -17.60 -18.65 13.68
CA LEU A 70 -17.61 -18.27 12.27
C LEU A 70 -17.92 -19.47 11.37
N THR A 71 -18.66 -19.21 10.30
CA THR A 71 -18.75 -20.15 9.17
C THR A 71 -17.43 -20.28 8.45
N ALA A 72 -17.26 -21.29 7.60
CA ALA A 72 -16.04 -21.47 6.81
C ALA A 72 -15.75 -20.23 5.94
N ALA A 73 -16.75 -19.64 5.31
CA ALA A 73 -16.63 -18.43 4.52
C ALA A 73 -16.15 -17.21 5.32
N GLN A 74 -16.60 -17.08 6.57
CA GLN A 74 -16.25 -15.94 7.42
C GLN A 74 -14.87 -16.05 8.05
N LYS A 75 -14.19 -17.19 7.93
CA LYS A 75 -12.86 -17.43 8.53
C LYS A 75 -11.71 -16.81 7.78
N VAL A 76 -11.90 -16.51 6.49
CA VAL A 76 -10.88 -15.88 5.65
C VAL A 76 -11.50 -14.66 4.96
N HIS A 77 -10.82 -13.54 5.06
CA HIS A 77 -11.19 -12.31 4.35
C HIS A 77 -10.09 -11.93 3.38
N TYR A 78 -10.49 -11.54 2.18
CA TYR A 78 -9.62 -10.95 1.16
C TYR A 78 -9.94 -9.46 1.08
N ILE A 79 -8.94 -8.63 1.30
CA ILE A 79 -9.07 -7.17 1.29
C ILE A 79 -8.29 -6.65 0.11
N ARG A 80 -8.95 -5.88 -0.76
CA ARG A 80 -8.34 -5.12 -1.83
C ARG A 80 -8.53 -3.65 -1.53
N THR A 81 -7.42 -2.92 -1.37
CA THR A 81 -7.43 -1.48 -1.14
C THR A 81 -6.79 -0.77 -2.33
N GLU A 82 -7.49 0.21 -2.83
CA GLU A 82 -7.10 1.07 -3.93
C GLU A 82 -6.90 2.48 -3.40
N TYR A 83 -5.72 3.04 -3.60
CA TYR A 83 -5.35 4.42 -3.32
C TYR A 83 -5.23 5.16 -4.64
N ASN A 84 -6.00 6.23 -4.80
CA ASN A 84 -5.93 7.14 -5.93
C ASN A 84 -5.56 8.52 -5.42
N GLU A 85 -4.35 8.96 -5.71
CA GLU A 85 -3.77 10.16 -5.12
C GLU A 85 -3.45 11.18 -6.20
N MET A 86 -3.82 12.41 -5.93
CA MET A 86 -3.55 13.52 -6.84
C MET A 86 -3.55 14.86 -6.09
N ASN A 87 -2.54 15.69 -6.35
CA ASN A 87 -2.42 17.03 -5.75
C ASN A 87 -2.46 16.98 -4.20
N GLY A 88 -1.79 16.02 -3.58
CA GLY A 88 -1.70 15.88 -2.14
C GLY A 88 -3.00 15.42 -1.44
N VAL A 89 -3.97 14.90 -2.19
CA VAL A 89 -5.18 14.28 -1.64
C VAL A 89 -5.33 12.84 -2.10
N ASN A 90 -5.81 11.99 -1.21
CA ASN A 90 -6.04 10.57 -1.45
C ASN A 90 -7.54 10.25 -1.47
N ALA A 91 -7.96 9.43 -2.42
CA ALA A 91 -9.20 8.67 -2.39
C ALA A 91 -8.86 7.21 -2.14
N GLU A 92 -9.25 6.71 -0.98
CA GLU A 92 -9.06 5.32 -0.59
C GLU A 92 -10.36 4.56 -0.77
N ARG A 93 -10.34 3.46 -1.55
CA ARG A 93 -11.45 2.49 -1.62
C ARG A 93 -10.97 1.14 -1.14
N SER A 94 -11.70 0.56 -0.18
CA SER A 94 -11.39 -0.77 0.35
C SER A 94 -12.59 -1.70 0.19
N VAL A 95 -12.35 -2.82 -0.47
CA VAL A 95 -13.34 -3.89 -0.68
C VAL A 95 -12.88 -5.13 0.07
N THR A 96 -13.76 -5.67 0.91
CA THR A 96 -13.50 -6.93 1.64
C THR A 96 -14.48 -7.98 1.14
N THR A 97 -13.96 -9.12 0.73
CA THR A 97 -14.76 -10.32 0.42
C THR A 97 -14.50 -11.42 1.43
N ASP A 98 -15.48 -12.26 1.67
CA ASP A 98 -15.33 -13.47 2.47
C ASP A 98 -14.71 -14.62 1.64
N GLY A 99 -14.54 -15.79 2.27
CA GLY A 99 -13.95 -16.97 1.63
C GLY A 99 -14.76 -17.55 0.46
N GLU A 100 -15.99 -17.13 0.25
CA GLU A 100 -16.85 -17.49 -0.89
C GLU A 100 -16.89 -16.40 -1.97
N GLY A 101 -16.13 -15.29 -1.79
CA GLY A 101 -16.08 -14.18 -2.73
C GLY A 101 -17.25 -13.19 -2.59
N LYS A 102 -18.08 -13.31 -1.54
CA LYS A 102 -19.16 -12.35 -1.28
C LYS A 102 -18.57 -11.07 -0.69
N VAL A 103 -18.94 -9.92 -1.25
CA VAL A 103 -18.57 -8.62 -0.71
C VAL A 103 -19.26 -8.40 0.63
N VAL A 104 -18.48 -8.25 1.70
CA VAL A 104 -18.94 -8.00 3.08
C VAL A 104 -18.70 -6.56 3.51
N ARG A 105 -17.75 -5.87 2.87
CA ARG A 105 -17.49 -4.42 3.00
C ARG A 105 -17.08 -3.85 1.66
N ASP A 106 -17.52 -2.63 1.38
CA ASP A 106 -17.06 -1.83 0.24
C ASP A 106 -17.26 -0.36 0.61
N TYR A 107 -16.19 0.33 0.90
CA TYR A 107 -16.24 1.73 1.25
C TYR A 107 -15.19 2.55 0.51
N CYS A 108 -15.50 3.83 0.33
CA CYS A 108 -14.58 4.81 -0.21
C CYS A 108 -14.53 6.02 0.70
N SER A 109 -13.35 6.60 0.91
CA SER A 109 -13.17 7.85 1.63
C SER A 109 -12.25 8.81 0.90
N PHE A 110 -12.60 10.10 0.85
CA PHE A 110 -11.81 11.15 0.22
C PHE A 110 -12.22 12.54 0.68
N ALA A 111 -11.33 13.53 0.48
CA ALA A 111 -11.64 14.93 0.66
C ALA A 111 -11.94 15.61 -0.69
N LYS A 112 -13.02 16.41 -0.76
CA LYS A 112 -13.40 17.21 -1.93
C LYS A 112 -14.20 18.43 -1.53
N GLY A 113 -13.86 19.60 -2.07
CA GLY A 113 -14.61 20.84 -1.82
C GLY A 113 -14.71 21.23 -0.34
N GLY A 114 -13.66 21.02 0.46
CA GLY A 114 -13.63 21.30 1.88
C GLY A 114 -14.44 20.32 2.76
N ARG A 115 -14.87 19.24 2.19
CA ARG A 115 -15.62 18.17 2.87
C ARG A 115 -14.83 16.85 2.78
N TRP A 116 -14.92 16.04 3.82
CA TRP A 116 -14.45 14.66 3.84
C TRP A 116 -15.65 13.73 3.75
N TYR A 117 -15.67 12.86 2.76
CA TYR A 117 -16.73 11.90 2.48
C TYR A 117 -16.31 10.50 2.91
N PHE A 118 -17.26 9.74 3.43
CA PHE A 118 -17.15 8.30 3.63
C PHE A 118 -18.39 7.66 3.02
N ILE A 119 -18.21 6.79 2.04
CA ILE A 119 -19.29 6.16 1.26
C ILE A 119 -19.23 4.65 1.51
N ASP A 120 -20.34 4.07 1.98
CA ASP A 120 -20.53 2.63 2.17
C ASP A 120 -21.44 2.10 1.06
N TYR A 121 -20.86 1.39 0.10
CA TYR A 121 -21.55 0.86 -1.07
C TYR A 121 -22.41 -0.35 -0.74
N VAL A 122 -22.06 -1.15 0.28
CA VAL A 122 -22.84 -2.32 0.72
C VAL A 122 -24.17 -1.85 1.33
N ASN A 123 -24.11 -0.87 2.24
CA ASN A 123 -25.28 -0.35 2.92
C ASN A 123 -25.96 0.81 2.19
N LYS A 124 -25.38 1.29 1.08
CA LYS A 124 -25.84 2.47 0.33
C LYS A 124 -26.01 3.70 1.22
N THR A 125 -25.03 3.93 2.07
CA THR A 125 -25.02 5.09 2.98
C THR A 125 -23.76 5.93 2.78
N TYR A 126 -23.80 7.17 3.22
CA TYR A 126 -22.62 8.03 3.28
C TYR A 126 -22.67 8.95 4.49
N ASP A 127 -21.51 9.37 4.93
CA ASP A 127 -21.37 10.50 5.87
C ASP A 127 -20.44 11.56 5.25
N GLU A 128 -20.59 12.79 5.71
CA GLU A 128 -19.72 13.88 5.31
C GLU A 128 -19.45 14.80 6.50
N LEU A 129 -18.19 15.19 6.63
CA LEU A 129 -17.71 16.11 7.65
C LEU A 129 -16.92 17.26 7.01
N PRO A 130 -16.70 18.39 7.69
CA PRO A 130 -15.68 19.33 7.25
C PRO A 130 -14.33 18.61 7.13
N ALA A 131 -13.61 18.83 6.03
CA ALA A 131 -12.27 18.28 5.87
C ALA A 131 -11.33 18.98 6.88
N LEU A 132 -10.60 18.17 7.66
CA LEU A 132 -9.58 18.65 8.57
C LEU A 132 -8.20 18.31 8.02
N PRO A 133 -7.15 19.09 8.31
CA PRO A 133 -5.78 18.68 8.03
C PRO A 133 -5.49 17.31 8.64
N GLY A 134 -4.85 16.43 7.89
CA GLY A 134 -4.60 15.04 8.27
C GLY A 134 -5.69 14.04 7.85
N MET A 135 -6.78 14.50 7.23
CA MET A 135 -7.75 13.62 6.56
C MET A 135 -7.38 13.41 5.10
N SER A 136 -7.54 12.21 4.59
CA SER A 136 -7.21 11.85 3.19
C SER A 136 -5.76 12.18 2.80
N LEU A 137 -4.82 11.97 3.73
CA LEU A 137 -3.40 12.12 3.45
C LEU A 137 -2.97 11.09 2.39
N PRO A 138 -2.05 11.47 1.49
CA PRO A 138 -1.38 10.53 0.61
C PRO A 138 -0.75 9.36 1.37
N PHE A 139 -0.70 8.20 0.74
CA PHE A 139 -0.12 6.99 1.33
C PHE A 139 1.31 7.21 1.82
N ALA A 140 2.14 7.86 0.99
CA ALA A 140 3.51 8.19 1.37
C ALA A 140 3.59 9.10 2.61
N GLU A 141 2.72 10.11 2.73
CA GLU A 141 2.70 11.00 3.90
C GLU A 141 2.28 10.28 5.19
N THR A 142 1.33 9.34 5.09
CA THR A 142 0.94 8.54 6.26
C THR A 142 2.10 7.68 6.77
N LEU A 143 3.05 7.31 5.91
CA LEU A 143 4.20 6.48 6.23
C LEU A 143 5.44 7.25 6.67
N VAL A 144 5.58 8.52 6.30
CA VAL A 144 6.77 9.34 6.65
C VAL A 144 7.01 9.37 8.17
N SER A 145 5.95 9.35 8.98
CA SER A 145 6.08 9.29 10.44
C SER A 145 6.72 8.00 10.97
N TRP A 146 6.81 6.95 10.12
CA TRP A 146 7.43 5.66 10.46
C TRP A 146 8.92 5.60 10.19
N PHE A 147 9.49 6.62 9.53
CA PHE A 147 10.93 6.70 9.35
C PHE A 147 11.62 6.96 10.69
N ASN A 148 12.48 6.06 11.07
CA ASN A 148 13.39 6.27 12.19
C ASN A 148 14.77 6.71 11.70
N GLU A 149 15.61 7.14 12.63
CA GLU A 149 16.98 7.61 12.34
C GLU A 149 17.92 6.49 11.87
N ARG A 150 17.52 5.22 12.00
CA ARG A 150 18.34 4.05 11.69
C ARG A 150 17.52 2.95 11.04
N PRO A 151 17.08 3.12 9.80
CA PRO A 151 16.42 2.06 9.06
C PRO A 151 17.39 0.87 8.90
N GLN A 152 16.83 -0.33 8.85
CA GLN A 152 17.59 -1.56 8.63
C GLN A 152 17.17 -2.16 7.29
N SER A 153 18.07 -2.91 6.67
CA SER A 153 17.75 -3.68 5.46
C SER A 153 18.25 -5.11 5.64
N GLY A 154 17.58 -6.05 5.01
CA GLY A 154 17.92 -7.46 5.09
C GLY A 154 17.27 -8.27 3.97
N ASN A 155 17.37 -9.59 4.12
CA ASN A 155 16.72 -10.55 3.23
C ASN A 155 15.80 -11.46 4.05
N ASP A 156 14.56 -11.59 3.60
CA ASP A 156 13.60 -12.54 4.15
C ASP A 156 13.85 -13.92 3.51
N SER A 157 14.40 -14.84 4.29
CA SER A 157 14.75 -16.19 3.81
C SER A 157 13.53 -17.04 3.43
N ILE A 158 12.33 -16.70 3.92
CA ILE A 158 11.10 -17.44 3.64
C ILE A 158 10.56 -17.05 2.25
N THR A 159 10.46 -15.76 1.97
CA THR A 159 9.92 -15.26 0.71
C THR A 159 10.99 -15.03 -0.35
N GLY A 160 12.26 -14.90 0.06
CA GLY A 160 13.38 -14.53 -0.81
C GLY A 160 13.39 -13.06 -1.22
N TYR A 161 12.53 -12.23 -0.62
CA TYR A 161 12.53 -10.79 -0.84
C TYR A 161 13.61 -10.10 -0.02
N ASP A 162 14.12 -9.00 -0.54
CA ASP A 162 14.83 -8.04 0.28
C ASP A 162 13.82 -7.16 1.01
N TYR A 163 14.20 -6.65 2.18
CA TYR A 163 13.33 -5.73 2.91
C TYR A 163 14.09 -4.53 3.47
N ASP A 164 13.37 -3.43 3.63
CA ASP A 164 13.74 -2.31 4.46
C ASP A 164 12.80 -2.28 5.67
N GLN A 165 13.39 -2.19 6.87
CA GLN A 165 12.64 -2.14 8.14
C GLN A 165 12.68 -0.72 8.70
N MET A 166 11.53 -0.21 9.08
CA MET A 166 11.33 1.07 9.75
C MET A 166 10.71 0.84 11.11
N THR A 167 11.09 1.63 12.11
CA THR A 167 10.54 1.53 13.47
C THR A 167 10.10 2.88 14.00
N GLN A 168 9.01 2.89 14.77
CA GLN A 168 8.53 4.03 15.53
C GLN A 168 8.02 3.57 16.89
N GLY A 169 8.80 3.72 17.95
CA GLY A 169 8.50 3.11 19.25
C GLY A 169 8.43 1.59 19.14
N GLU A 170 7.30 1.01 19.55
CA GLU A 170 7.06 -0.45 19.47
C GLU A 170 6.53 -0.90 18.10
N ARG A 171 6.29 0.03 17.19
CA ARG A 171 5.76 -0.28 15.86
C ARG A 171 6.89 -0.58 14.91
N VAL A 172 6.73 -1.63 14.12
CA VAL A 172 7.68 -2.05 13.08
C VAL A 172 6.95 -2.15 11.75
N MET A 173 7.58 -1.63 10.70
CA MET A 173 7.08 -1.73 9.34
C MET A 173 8.18 -2.28 8.44
N PHE A 174 7.83 -3.23 7.60
CA PHE A 174 8.70 -3.80 6.58
C PHE A 174 8.19 -3.41 5.20
N PHE A 175 9.10 -2.98 4.34
CA PHE A 175 8.87 -2.82 2.90
C PHE A 175 9.63 -3.92 2.17
N TYR A 176 8.96 -4.69 1.36
CA TYR A 176 9.52 -5.85 0.67
C TYR A 176 9.77 -5.54 -0.81
N PHE A 177 10.94 -5.91 -1.30
CA PHE A 177 11.37 -5.67 -2.67
C PHE A 177 11.80 -6.99 -3.33
N ALA A 178 11.64 -7.12 -4.64
CA ALA A 178 12.24 -8.22 -5.36
C ALA A 178 13.76 -8.20 -5.17
N LYS A 179 14.36 -9.38 -4.97
CA LYS A 179 15.76 -9.53 -4.60
C LYS A 179 16.69 -8.77 -5.53
N GLY A 180 17.55 -7.93 -4.93
CA GLY A 180 18.55 -7.13 -5.65
C GLY A 180 17.99 -5.99 -6.48
N THR A 181 16.72 -5.61 -6.30
CA THR A 181 16.06 -4.54 -7.07
C THR A 181 15.33 -3.54 -6.17
N ALA A 182 14.81 -2.46 -6.75
CA ALA A 182 13.87 -1.53 -6.11
C ALA A 182 12.40 -1.84 -6.48
N ASP A 183 12.11 -3.01 -7.06
CA ASP A 183 10.76 -3.42 -7.44
C ASP A 183 9.97 -3.80 -6.18
N TRP A 184 9.10 -2.91 -5.74
CA TRP A 184 8.33 -3.02 -4.51
C TRP A 184 7.23 -4.07 -4.63
N LYS A 185 7.19 -5.00 -3.68
CA LYS A 185 6.27 -6.14 -3.68
C LYS A 185 5.20 -6.07 -2.59
N GLY A 186 5.39 -5.20 -1.59
CA GLY A 186 4.42 -5.06 -0.53
C GLY A 186 5.03 -4.52 0.75
N TYR A 187 4.20 -4.47 1.78
CA TYR A 187 4.61 -4.03 3.10
C TYR A 187 3.87 -4.79 4.20
N GLU A 188 4.40 -4.70 5.40
CA GLU A 188 3.84 -5.32 6.60
C GLU A 188 3.97 -4.35 7.77
N VAL A 189 2.95 -4.29 8.63
CA VAL A 189 2.95 -3.43 9.80
C VAL A 189 2.75 -4.29 11.04
N ASN A 190 3.73 -4.30 11.93
CA ASN A 190 3.76 -5.14 13.13
C ASN A 190 3.56 -6.62 12.79
N THR A 191 2.49 -7.22 13.36
CA THR A 191 2.10 -8.62 13.17
C THR A 191 0.93 -8.77 12.20
N LEU A 192 0.52 -7.71 11.51
CA LEU A 192 -0.56 -7.80 10.54
C LEU A 192 -0.08 -8.60 9.31
N PRO A 193 -0.96 -9.37 8.67
CA PRO A 193 -0.64 -10.02 7.41
C PRO A 193 -0.14 -9.03 6.36
N ARG A 194 0.78 -9.51 5.52
CA ARG A 194 1.40 -8.69 4.47
C ARG A 194 0.38 -8.13 3.49
N PHE A 195 0.54 -6.85 3.18
CA PHE A 195 -0.08 -6.22 2.03
C PHE A 195 0.79 -6.46 0.79
N THR A 196 0.22 -7.06 -0.24
CA THR A 196 0.90 -7.32 -1.51
C THR A 196 0.53 -6.24 -2.51
N VAL A 197 1.51 -5.64 -3.17
CA VAL A 197 1.30 -4.70 -4.28
C VAL A 197 0.85 -5.49 -5.51
N VAL A 198 -0.34 -5.15 -6.02
CA VAL A 198 -0.93 -5.76 -7.21
C VAL A 198 -0.73 -4.86 -8.43
N GLU A 199 -0.90 -3.55 -8.23
CA GLU A 199 -0.79 -2.56 -9.29
C GLU A 199 -0.23 -1.26 -8.73
N MET A 200 0.62 -0.61 -9.50
CA MET A 200 1.09 0.75 -9.23
C MET A 200 1.31 1.46 -10.56
N SER A 201 0.69 2.64 -10.71
CA SER A 201 0.81 3.45 -11.92
C SER A 201 0.66 4.95 -11.61
N GLU A 202 0.98 5.79 -12.60
CA GLU A 202 0.82 7.25 -12.52
C GLU A 202 -0.52 7.73 -13.12
N THR A 203 -1.46 6.80 -13.37
CA THR A 203 -2.74 7.12 -13.99
C THR A 203 -3.87 7.01 -12.97
N VAL A 204 -4.54 8.13 -12.69
CA VAL A 204 -5.70 8.22 -11.80
C VAL A 204 -6.91 8.72 -12.59
N ASP A 205 -8.00 7.95 -12.56
CA ASP A 205 -9.31 8.43 -12.98
C ASP A 205 -9.95 9.27 -11.87
N ALA A 206 -9.68 10.56 -11.91
CA ALA A 206 -10.15 11.48 -10.88
C ALA A 206 -11.68 11.63 -10.83
N GLU A 207 -12.38 11.43 -11.95
CA GLU A 207 -13.83 11.53 -12.01
C GLU A 207 -14.49 10.41 -11.22
N THR A 208 -14.02 9.18 -11.41
CA THR A 208 -14.51 8.01 -10.69
C THR A 208 -14.00 7.95 -9.25
N SER A 209 -12.70 8.19 -9.04
CA SER A 209 -12.07 8.03 -7.72
C SER A 209 -12.58 9.03 -6.68
N PHE A 210 -12.89 10.28 -7.10
CA PHE A 210 -13.43 11.32 -6.24
C PHE A 210 -14.91 11.63 -6.55
N ALA A 211 -15.67 10.60 -6.93
CA ALA A 211 -17.09 10.73 -7.20
C ALA A 211 -17.89 10.94 -5.92
N LEU A 212 -18.80 11.91 -5.94
CA LEU A 212 -19.73 12.14 -4.83
C LEU A 212 -20.68 10.92 -4.65
N PRO A 213 -21.29 10.77 -3.46
CA PRO A 213 -22.20 9.65 -3.22
C PRO A 213 -23.25 9.52 -4.32
N PRO A 214 -23.47 8.29 -4.85
CA PRO A 214 -24.47 8.06 -5.91
C PRO A 214 -25.88 8.46 -5.49
N ALA A 215 -26.73 8.81 -6.46
CA ALA A 215 -28.13 9.05 -6.20
C ALA A 215 -28.79 7.83 -5.53
N GLY A 216 -29.64 8.08 -4.52
CA GLY A 216 -30.31 7.03 -3.75
C GLY A 216 -29.52 6.55 -2.51
N PHE A 217 -28.30 7.04 -2.28
CA PHE A 217 -27.61 6.79 -1.02
C PHE A 217 -28.17 7.67 0.09
N THR A 218 -28.28 7.11 1.30
CA THR A 218 -28.82 7.82 2.46
C THR A 218 -27.71 8.37 3.32
N LYS A 219 -27.78 9.64 3.70
CA LYS A 219 -26.84 10.23 4.65
C LYS A 219 -27.05 9.63 6.04
N LYS A 220 -26.01 9.03 6.61
CA LYS A 220 -26.00 8.38 7.90
C LYS A 220 -24.66 8.61 8.61
N ALA A 221 -24.71 9.02 9.87
CA ALA A 221 -23.51 9.22 10.67
C ALA A 221 -22.65 7.94 10.71
N ASN A 222 -21.35 8.09 10.40
CA ASN A 222 -20.36 7.04 10.56
C ASN A 222 -19.54 7.32 11.82
N GLU A 223 -19.73 6.50 12.86
CA GLU A 223 -19.07 6.71 14.16
C GLU A 223 -17.55 6.60 14.08
N GLN A 224 -17.01 5.68 13.26
CA GLN A 224 -15.56 5.53 13.11
C GLN A 224 -14.93 6.79 12.50
N MET A 225 -15.55 7.32 11.44
CA MET A 225 -15.15 8.54 10.79
C MET A 225 -15.18 9.73 11.78
N ARG A 226 -16.27 9.84 12.55
CA ARG A 226 -16.45 10.91 13.54
C ARG A 226 -15.45 10.82 14.69
N ASN A 227 -15.19 9.61 15.18
CA ASN A 227 -14.18 9.36 16.20
C ASN A 227 -12.77 9.68 15.71
N TYR A 228 -12.47 9.38 14.44
CA TYR A 228 -11.20 9.77 13.85
C TYR A 228 -11.05 11.29 13.73
N ALA A 229 -12.09 12.00 13.25
CA ALA A 229 -12.13 13.45 13.20
C ALA A 229 -11.93 14.10 14.58
N ASN A 230 -12.60 13.58 15.60
CA ASN A 230 -12.46 14.06 16.97
C ASN A 230 -11.03 13.91 17.51
N ARG A 231 -10.36 12.77 17.22
CA ARG A 231 -8.95 12.57 17.60
C ARG A 231 -8.02 13.56 16.91
N LEU A 232 -8.23 13.84 15.62
CA LEU A 232 -7.44 14.84 14.90
C LEU A 232 -7.61 16.26 15.48
N MET A 233 -8.81 16.59 16.01
CA MET A 233 -9.04 17.88 16.65
C MET A 233 -8.40 18.00 18.04
N GLN A 234 -8.30 16.89 18.79
CA GLN A 234 -7.72 16.86 20.13
C GLN A 234 -6.19 16.91 20.14
N ASN A 235 -5.55 16.48 19.06
CA ASN A 235 -4.09 16.42 18.92
C ASN A 235 -3.49 17.71 18.31
N ARG A 236 -4.27 18.78 18.24
CA ARG A 236 -3.86 20.13 17.83
C ARG A 236 -3.70 21.04 19.03
#